data_afb881cd8ee202edbf8d4598734df281
#
_entry.id   afb881cd8ee202edbf8d4598734df281
#
_cell.length_a   1.000
_cell.length_b   1.000
_cell.length_c   1.000
_cell.angle_alpha   90.00
_cell.angle_beta   90.00
_cell.angle_gamma   90.00
#
_symmetry.space_group_name_H-M   'P 1'
#
loop_
_entity.id
_entity.type
_entity.pdbx_description
1 polymer ?
#
loop_
_entity_poly.entity_id
_entity_poly.type
_entity_poly.pdbx_seq_one_letter_code
_entity_poly.pdbx_strand_id
1 'polypeptide(L)' 'MNDPILVREWSAGAFHQRVLELEAQGYIPRRETYRITPEMHPETGAITHLHVIEMLPPEPKKA' A
#
# COMPACT_ATOMS: atom_id res chain seq x y z
N MET A 1 -18.04 -6.74 4.81
CA MET A 1 -17.29 -7.07 3.59
C MET A 1 -16.12 -6.10 3.46
N ASN A 2 -14.93 -6.62 3.27
CA ASN A 2 -13.74 -5.79 3.20
C ASN A 2 -13.35 -5.51 1.77
N ASP A 3 -12.97 -4.27 1.51
CA ASP A 3 -12.54 -3.87 0.19
C ASP A 3 -11.01 -3.85 0.12
N PRO A 4 -10.44 -3.99 -1.07
CA PRO A 4 -9.00 -3.81 -1.22
C PRO A 4 -8.57 -2.41 -0.78
N ILE A 5 -7.37 -2.34 -0.25
CA ILE A 5 -6.79 -1.08 0.20
C ILE A 5 -5.60 -0.75 -0.69
N LEU A 6 -5.56 0.47 -1.20
CA LEU A 6 -4.41 0.94 -1.96
C LEU A 6 -3.49 1.67 -1.01
N VAL A 7 -2.30 1.10 -0.79
CA VAL A 7 -1.28 1.73 0.05
C VAL A 7 -0.49 2.70 -0.80
N ARG A 8 -0.37 3.94 -0.36
CA ARG A 8 0.36 5.00 -1.06
C ARG A 8 1.16 5.77 -0.03
N GLU A 9 2.48 5.69 -0.14
CA GLU A 9 3.36 6.37 0.81
C GLU A 9 4.54 6.98 0.09
N TRP A 10 5.00 8.11 0.60
CA TRP A 10 6.09 8.85 -0.01
C TRP A 10 7.47 8.30 0.35
N SER A 11 7.58 7.55 1.44
CA SER A 11 8.87 6.99 1.83
C SER A 11 8.78 5.47 1.86
N ALA A 12 9.91 4.83 1.54
CA ALA A 12 9.97 3.37 1.55
C ALA A 12 9.72 2.82 2.94
N GLY A 13 10.22 3.51 3.97
CA GLY A 13 10.03 3.05 5.35
C GLY A 13 8.57 3.09 5.77
N ALA A 14 7.89 4.21 5.49
CA ALA A 14 6.47 4.32 5.82
C ALA A 14 5.65 3.33 5.02
N PHE A 15 6.01 3.11 3.76
CA PHE A 15 5.32 2.14 2.93
C PHE A 15 5.45 0.73 3.51
N HIS A 16 6.66 0.34 3.84
CA HIS A 16 6.91 -0.99 4.41
C HIS A 16 6.14 -1.19 5.71
N GLN A 17 6.16 -0.18 6.57
CA GLN A 17 5.46 -0.24 7.85
C GLN A 17 3.96 -0.43 7.64
N ARG A 18 3.39 0.31 6.69
CA ARG A 18 1.95 0.20 6.44
C ARG A 18 1.58 -1.17 5.90
N VAL A 19 2.41 -1.70 5.00
CA VAL A 19 2.16 -3.04 4.45
C VAL A 19 2.21 -4.07 5.57
N LEU A 20 3.19 -3.98 6.46
CA LEU A 20 3.28 -4.92 7.58
C LEU A 20 2.06 -4.84 8.50
N GLU A 21 1.57 -3.62 8.75
CA GLU A 21 0.38 -3.45 9.58
C GLU A 21 -0.83 -4.14 8.96
N LEU A 22 -0.98 -4.01 7.65
CA LEU A 22 -2.12 -4.63 6.98
C LEU A 22 -1.96 -6.14 6.90
N GLU A 23 -0.72 -6.63 6.71
CA GLU A 23 -0.49 -8.07 6.73
C GLU A 23 -0.83 -8.67 8.08
N ALA A 24 -0.57 -7.93 9.16
CA ALA A 24 -0.93 -8.40 10.50
C ALA A 24 -2.43 -8.53 10.66
N GLN A 25 -3.21 -7.82 9.86
CA GLN A 25 -4.66 -7.91 9.86
C GLN A 25 -5.19 -8.95 8.87
N GLY A 26 -4.30 -9.66 8.19
CA GLY A 26 -4.69 -10.69 7.24
C GLY A 26 -4.74 -10.25 5.79
N TYR A 27 -4.40 -9.00 5.50
CA TYR A 27 -4.37 -8.54 4.11
C TYR A 27 -3.19 -9.16 3.38
N ILE A 28 -3.33 -9.34 2.08
CA ILE A 28 -2.32 -9.97 1.24
C ILE A 28 -1.89 -8.98 0.16
N PRO A 29 -0.58 -8.67 0.06
CA PRO A 29 -0.13 -7.74 -0.98
C PRO A 29 -0.22 -8.38 -2.36
N ARG A 30 -0.78 -7.64 -3.30
CA ARG A 30 -0.75 -8.04 -4.70
C ARG A 30 0.53 -7.50 -5.31
N ARG A 31 1.56 -8.34 -5.35
CA ARG A 31 2.90 -7.91 -5.73
C ARG A 31 2.97 -7.37 -7.14
N GLU A 32 2.14 -7.86 -8.04
CA GLU A 32 2.13 -7.39 -9.42
C GLU A 32 1.62 -5.96 -9.54
N THR A 33 0.99 -5.43 -8.50
CA THR A 33 0.52 -4.05 -8.52
C THR A 33 1.52 -3.09 -7.90
N TYR A 34 2.61 -3.60 -7.33
CA TYR A 34 3.63 -2.75 -6.71
C TYR A 34 4.31 -1.90 -7.77
N ARG A 35 4.38 -0.59 -7.51
CA ARG A 35 5.08 0.31 -8.40
C ARG A 35 5.53 1.53 -7.64
N ILE A 36 6.56 2.16 -8.19
CA ILE A 36 7.08 3.41 -7.68
C ILE A 36 6.94 4.42 -8.80
N THR A 37 6.20 5.49 -8.56
CA THR A 37 5.96 6.49 -9.59
C THR A 37 6.51 7.85 -9.15
N PRO A 38 7.09 8.63 -10.07
CA PRO A 38 7.49 10.00 -9.74
C PRO A 38 6.26 10.88 -9.65
N GLU A 39 6.10 11.56 -8.52
CA GLU A 39 4.95 12.42 -8.28
C GLU A 39 5.41 13.68 -7.57
N MET A 40 4.67 14.76 -7.75
CA MET A 40 4.95 15.99 -7.03
C MET A 40 4.34 15.90 -5.64
N HIS A 41 5.19 16.08 -4.63
CA HIS A 41 4.72 16.07 -3.25
C HIS A 41 3.86 17.31 -3.01
N PRO A 42 2.61 17.15 -2.53
CA PRO A 42 1.70 18.31 -2.42
C PRO A 42 2.15 19.37 -1.43
N GLU A 43 2.94 19.00 -0.44
CA GLU A 43 3.35 19.96 0.59
C GLU A 43 4.63 20.70 0.23
N THR A 44 5.54 20.03 -0.48
CA THR A 44 6.84 20.62 -0.77
C THR A 44 6.99 21.07 -2.21
N GLY A 45 6.16 20.52 -3.12
CA GLY A 45 6.28 20.80 -4.54
C GLY A 45 7.44 20.08 -5.21
N ALA A 46 8.21 19.30 -4.46
CA ALA A 46 9.33 18.55 -5.02
C ALA A 46 8.85 17.27 -5.68
N ILE A 47 9.53 16.87 -6.76
CA ILE A 47 9.27 15.59 -7.38
C ILE A 47 9.94 14.52 -6.54
N THR A 48 9.15 13.54 -6.10
CA THR A 48 9.68 12.44 -5.31
C THR A 48 8.99 11.17 -5.76
N HIS A 49 9.28 10.06 -5.10
CA HIS A 49 8.76 8.77 -5.52
C HIS A 49 7.63 8.34 -4.61
N LEU A 50 6.49 7.99 -5.21
CA LEU A 50 5.34 7.48 -4.47
C LEU A 50 5.33 5.97 -4.61
N HIS A 51 5.34 5.27 -3.47
CA HIS A 51 5.30 3.81 -3.42
C HIS A 51 3.85 3.37 -3.32
N VAL A 52 3.43 2.48 -4.21
CA VAL A 52 2.02 2.09 -4.31
C VAL A 52 1.93 0.57 -4.41
N ILE A 53 0.99 -0.01 -3.67
CA ILE A 53 0.65 -1.42 -3.81
C ILE A 53 -0.80 -1.62 -3.39
N GLU A 54 -1.47 -2.57 -4.04
CA GLU A 54 -2.81 -2.95 -3.64
C GLU A 54 -2.75 -4.10 -2.66
N MET A 55 -3.51 -3.98 -1.56
CA MET A 55 -3.61 -5.02 -0.54
C MET A 55 -5.00 -5.63 -0.61
N LEU A 56 -5.05 -6.94 -0.79
CA LEU A 56 -6.33 -7.64 -0.84
C LEU A 56 -6.79 -7.99 0.57
N PRO A 57 -8.10 -7.84 0.85
CA PRO A 57 -8.60 -8.18 2.18
C PRO A 57 -8.50 -9.67 2.44
N PRO A 58 -8.48 -10.07 3.71
CA PRO A 58 -8.48 -11.49 4.05
C PRO A 58 -9.78 -12.12 3.55
N GLU A 59 -9.66 -13.35 3.07
CA GLU A 59 -10.84 -14.05 2.62
C GLU A 59 -11.71 -14.40 3.82
N PRO A 60 -13.03 -14.23 3.69
CA PRO A 60 -13.90 -14.64 4.76
C PRO A 60 -13.81 -16.15 4.95
N LYS A 61 -13.76 -16.56 6.19
CA LYS A 61 -13.77 -17.97 6.48
C LYS A 61 -15.13 -18.52 6.16
N LYS A 62 -15.13 -19.62 5.46
CA LYS A 62 -16.38 -20.32 5.21
C LYS A 62 -16.66 -21.25 6.38
N ALA A 63 -17.86 -21.17 6.83
CA ALA A 63 -18.30 -22.01 7.93
C ALA A 63 -18.54 -23.44 7.43
#